data_ed20534ee74a2683cdb21beaa4917b31
#
_entry.id   ed20534ee74a2683cdb21beaa4917b31
#
_cell.length_a   1.000
_cell.length_b   1.000
_cell.length_c   1.000
_cell.angle_alpha   90.00
_cell.angle_beta   90.00
_cell.angle_gamma   90.00
#
_symmetry.space_group_name_H-M   'P 1'
#
loop_
_entity.id
_entity.type
_entity.pdbx_description
1 polymer ?
#
loop_
_entity_poly.entity_id
_entity_poly.type
_entity_poly.pdbx_seq_one_letter_code
_entity_poly.pdbx_strand_id
1 'polypeptide(L)'
;AAEIYAVQSVGDGLVVQLPALLVALAAALAVTRIASADGERAVGDDIVAQLGAQPRALFTAAALLGLLGLVPGLPHAPFLILGAVAGGLALLARAQPRDGERDAVIATSAPTAEPRRADGVTVAIAPRVAAGLDRAATAAVLAEVRAGLAARLGVRVPTLSVVADAAVAGGEAELRLWGTTVDWLPAPRLADDLAAPLATALARCADELVRAGGVQAALDELGPGQAALVRDVVPRVASLAVLTDVLRRLVREGVAIHDLGAVLEALAAAPTGGPRDAATLAELVRGRTGRAVTAALAPRGKLDAWTIDPMIEEAVRGAILARDGGAIVALPPDIGRDIVGAVRKAVGDRGVILVAGDVRRHLRSVLEPELPGVAVVAPHELAAGVVVTPRGRVELA
;
A
#
# COMPACT_ATOMS: atom_id res chain seq x y z
N ALA A 1 -64.25 16.07 -9.84
CA ALA A 1 -64.10 14.90 -10.75
C ALA A 1 -62.69 14.78 -11.34
N ALA A 2 -62.09 15.84 -11.91
CA ALA A 2 -60.75 15.77 -12.53
C ALA A 2 -59.63 15.37 -11.56
N GLU A 3 -59.66 15.84 -10.31
CA GLU A 3 -58.67 15.50 -9.27
C GLU A 3 -58.70 14.02 -8.88
N ILE A 4 -59.89 13.42 -8.79
CA ILE A 4 -60.05 12.00 -8.46
C ILE A 4 -59.53 11.12 -9.59
N TYR A 5 -59.77 11.50 -10.85
CA TYR A 5 -59.24 10.78 -12.02
C TYR A 5 -57.72 10.89 -12.13
N ALA A 6 -57.12 12.03 -11.82
CA ALA A 6 -55.69 12.23 -11.83
C ALA A 6 -54.99 11.36 -10.75
N VAL A 7 -55.55 11.33 -9.54
CA VAL A 7 -55.00 10.51 -8.44
C VAL A 7 -55.13 9.01 -8.71
N GLN A 8 -56.27 8.57 -9.29
CA GLN A 8 -56.45 7.17 -9.67
C GLN A 8 -55.53 6.76 -10.83
N SER A 9 -55.34 7.60 -11.84
CA SER A 9 -54.48 7.30 -12.99
C SER A 9 -53.01 7.22 -12.60
N VAL A 10 -52.52 8.10 -11.69
CA VAL A 10 -51.18 8.07 -11.18
C VAL A 10 -51.00 6.86 -10.25
N GLY A 11 -52.00 6.55 -9.43
CA GLY A 11 -51.97 5.37 -8.54
C GLY A 11 -51.94 4.06 -9.33
N ASP A 12 -52.70 3.92 -10.38
CA ASP A 12 -52.73 2.73 -11.24
C ASP A 12 -51.39 2.55 -12.00
N GLY A 13 -50.80 3.65 -12.49
CA GLY A 13 -49.47 3.65 -13.12
C GLY A 13 -48.37 3.24 -12.20
N LEU A 14 -48.42 3.60 -10.91
CA LEU A 14 -47.42 3.20 -9.90
C LEU A 14 -47.58 1.74 -9.47
N VAL A 15 -48.83 1.26 -9.31
CA VAL A 15 -49.11 -0.12 -8.90
C VAL A 15 -48.63 -1.13 -9.95
N VAL A 16 -48.78 -0.80 -11.24
CA VAL A 16 -48.29 -1.66 -12.35
C VAL A 16 -46.76 -1.79 -12.38
N GLN A 17 -46.02 -0.80 -11.85
CA GLN A 17 -44.55 -0.85 -11.80
C GLN A 17 -44.00 -1.67 -10.63
N LEU A 18 -44.76 -1.89 -9.56
CA LEU A 18 -44.33 -2.64 -8.38
C LEU A 18 -43.88 -4.08 -8.69
N PRO A 19 -44.59 -4.89 -9.50
CA PRO A 19 -44.15 -6.23 -9.85
C PRO A 19 -42.80 -6.24 -10.61
N ALA A 20 -42.63 -5.29 -11.54
CA ALA A 20 -41.37 -5.17 -12.31
C ALA A 20 -40.18 -4.82 -11.41
N LEU A 21 -40.38 -3.91 -10.45
CA LEU A 21 -39.36 -3.55 -9.44
C LEU A 21 -39.06 -4.74 -8.54
N LEU A 22 -40.04 -5.51 -8.10
CA LEU A 22 -39.83 -6.71 -7.28
C LEU A 22 -39.05 -7.79 -8.03
N VAL A 23 -39.38 -8.02 -9.32
CA VAL A 23 -38.64 -8.98 -10.15
C VAL A 23 -37.21 -8.51 -10.38
N ALA A 24 -36.97 -7.23 -10.66
CA ALA A 24 -35.64 -6.65 -10.84
C ALA A 24 -34.81 -6.77 -9.54
N LEU A 25 -35.41 -6.47 -8.39
CA LEU A 25 -34.78 -6.62 -7.09
C LEU A 25 -34.46 -8.09 -6.77
N ALA A 26 -35.37 -8.99 -7.02
CA ALA A 26 -35.16 -10.43 -6.84
C ALA A 26 -34.05 -10.96 -7.75
N ALA A 27 -34.02 -10.54 -9.02
CA ALA A 27 -32.95 -10.90 -9.96
C ALA A 27 -31.59 -10.33 -9.52
N ALA A 28 -31.53 -9.09 -9.06
CA ALA A 28 -30.31 -8.49 -8.52
C ALA A 28 -29.79 -9.22 -7.29
N LEU A 29 -30.68 -9.59 -6.35
CA LEU A 29 -30.35 -10.39 -5.18
C LEU A 29 -29.90 -11.81 -5.54
N ALA A 30 -30.50 -12.43 -6.56
CA ALA A 30 -30.11 -13.75 -7.02
C ALA A 30 -28.70 -13.73 -7.66
N VAL A 31 -28.39 -12.72 -8.46
CA VAL A 31 -27.06 -12.55 -9.10
C VAL A 31 -25.98 -12.25 -8.05
N THR A 32 -26.27 -11.43 -7.06
CA THR A 32 -25.31 -11.14 -5.95
C THR A 32 -25.06 -12.37 -5.09
N ARG A 33 -26.06 -13.25 -4.91
CA ARG A 33 -25.92 -14.50 -4.15
C ARG A 33 -25.02 -15.54 -4.86
N ILE A 34 -25.00 -15.55 -6.20
CA ILE A 34 -24.13 -16.45 -6.97
C ILE A 34 -22.67 -15.99 -6.91
N ALA A 35 -22.41 -14.68 -6.75
CA ALA A 35 -21.07 -14.13 -6.60
C ALA A 35 -20.45 -14.36 -5.21
N SER A 36 -21.25 -14.72 -4.20
CA SER A 36 -20.80 -15.02 -2.84
C SER A 36 -20.69 -16.53 -2.63
N ALA A 37 -19.80 -17.20 -3.38
CA ALA A 37 -19.52 -18.64 -3.25
C ALA A 37 -18.67 -19.01 -2.01
N ASP A 38 -18.37 -18.05 -1.12
CA ASP A 38 -17.68 -18.26 0.15
C ASP A 38 -18.63 -17.94 1.32
N GLY A 39 -19.13 -19.00 1.89
CA GLY A 39 -19.88 -19.27 3.11
C GLY A 39 -20.31 -18.12 4.05
N GLU A 40 -21.63 -18.12 4.36
CA GLU A 40 -22.24 -17.73 5.64
C GLU A 40 -22.18 -16.26 6.12
N ARG A 41 -22.22 -15.28 5.24
CA ARG A 41 -22.74 -13.97 5.66
C ARG A 41 -24.03 -13.66 4.96
N ALA A 42 -25.09 -13.39 5.73
CA ALA A 42 -26.35 -12.89 5.15
C ALA A 42 -26.06 -11.61 4.39
N VAL A 43 -26.53 -11.50 3.13
CA VAL A 43 -26.40 -10.28 2.29
C VAL A 43 -26.84 -9.03 3.04
N GLY A 44 -27.71 -9.18 4.05
CA GLY A 44 -28.11 -8.11 4.96
C GLY A 44 -26.97 -7.52 5.78
N ASP A 45 -26.02 -8.33 6.23
CA ASP A 45 -24.88 -7.85 7.04
C ASP A 45 -23.89 -7.04 6.19
N ASP A 46 -23.68 -7.42 4.92
CA ASP A 46 -22.83 -6.67 4.00
C ASP A 46 -23.47 -5.34 3.59
N ILE A 47 -24.80 -5.32 3.38
CA ILE A 47 -25.55 -4.07 3.11
C ILE A 47 -25.48 -3.14 4.32
N VAL A 48 -25.70 -3.65 5.54
CA VAL A 48 -25.60 -2.87 6.75
C VAL A 48 -24.17 -2.34 6.98
N ALA A 49 -23.15 -3.16 6.69
CA ALA A 49 -21.75 -2.76 6.78
C ALA A 49 -21.39 -1.67 5.76
N GLN A 50 -21.86 -1.80 4.51
CA GLN A 50 -21.62 -0.80 3.46
C GLN A 50 -22.37 0.52 3.72
N LEU A 51 -23.62 0.46 4.19
CA LEU A 51 -24.36 1.65 4.59
C LEU A 51 -23.74 2.31 5.81
N GLY A 52 -23.22 1.54 6.77
CA GLY A 52 -22.50 2.02 7.95
C GLY A 52 -21.16 2.69 7.63
N ALA A 53 -20.54 2.36 6.49
CA ALA A 53 -19.27 2.95 6.08
C ALA A 53 -19.35 4.44 5.69
N GLN A 54 -20.56 4.94 5.38
CA GLN A 54 -20.76 6.34 4.97
C GLN A 54 -21.78 7.08 5.85
N PRO A 55 -21.50 7.38 7.13
CA PRO A 55 -22.44 8.02 8.05
C PRO A 55 -22.88 9.41 7.59
N ARG A 56 -22.04 10.14 6.82
CA ARG A 56 -22.41 11.46 6.26
C ARG A 56 -23.54 11.36 5.22
N ALA A 57 -23.49 10.34 4.37
CA ALA A 57 -24.54 10.11 3.37
C ALA A 57 -25.88 9.75 4.03
N LEU A 58 -25.86 8.93 5.09
CA LEU A 58 -27.05 8.58 5.87
C LEU A 58 -27.65 9.80 6.59
N PHE A 59 -26.82 10.70 7.13
CA PHE A 59 -27.31 11.94 7.75
C PHE A 59 -27.96 12.89 6.71
N THR A 60 -27.38 13.04 5.52
CA THR A 60 -27.97 13.86 4.46
C THR A 60 -29.28 13.27 3.96
N ALA A 61 -29.37 11.96 3.80
CA ALA A 61 -30.60 11.27 3.44
C ALA A 61 -31.68 11.43 4.51
N ALA A 62 -31.34 11.27 5.80
CA ALA A 62 -32.24 11.46 6.92
C ALA A 62 -32.78 12.91 6.98
N ALA A 63 -31.93 13.91 6.76
CA ALA A 63 -32.33 15.32 6.73
C ALA A 63 -33.28 15.63 5.57
N LEU A 64 -32.98 15.12 4.36
CA LEU A 64 -33.86 15.30 3.18
C LEU A 64 -35.20 14.61 3.37
N LEU A 65 -35.23 13.38 3.89
CA LEU A 65 -36.47 12.67 4.18
C LEU A 65 -37.30 13.38 5.25
N GLY A 66 -36.64 13.88 6.30
CA GLY A 66 -37.30 14.68 7.34
C GLY A 66 -37.91 15.98 6.79
N LEU A 67 -37.18 16.67 5.90
CA LEU A 67 -37.67 17.88 5.24
C LEU A 67 -38.88 17.58 4.34
N LEU A 68 -38.81 16.51 3.54
CA LEU A 68 -39.93 16.04 2.71
C LEU A 68 -41.16 15.66 3.55
N GLY A 69 -40.95 15.07 4.74
CA GLY A 69 -42.00 14.74 5.68
C GLY A 69 -42.72 15.95 6.28
N LEU A 70 -42.16 17.16 6.18
CA LEU A 70 -42.76 18.41 6.66
C LEU A 70 -43.57 19.16 5.55
N VAL A 71 -43.50 18.72 4.29
CA VAL A 71 -44.16 19.39 3.18
C VAL A 71 -45.67 19.08 3.21
N PRO A 72 -46.57 20.11 3.26
CA PRO A 72 -48.02 19.90 3.22
C PRO A 72 -48.45 19.23 1.92
N GLY A 73 -49.26 18.18 2.00
CA GLY A 73 -49.76 17.42 0.85
C GLY A 73 -48.98 16.13 0.52
N LEU A 74 -47.85 15.86 1.18
CA LEU A 74 -47.16 14.60 1.09
C LEU A 74 -47.56 13.67 2.27
N PRO A 75 -47.47 12.34 2.10
CA PRO A 75 -47.73 11.41 3.20
C PRO A 75 -46.60 11.50 4.25
N HIS A 76 -46.84 12.23 5.35
CA HIS A 76 -45.86 12.54 6.37
C HIS A 76 -45.28 11.28 7.04
N ALA A 77 -46.11 10.28 7.35
CA ALA A 77 -45.71 9.11 8.12
C ALA A 77 -44.59 8.29 7.46
N PRO A 78 -44.62 7.89 6.18
CA PRO A 78 -43.57 7.14 5.54
C PRO A 78 -42.21 7.87 5.53
N PHE A 79 -42.21 9.18 5.22
CA PHE A 79 -41.00 9.97 5.12
C PHE A 79 -40.33 10.17 6.50
N LEU A 80 -41.11 10.40 7.54
CA LEU A 80 -40.63 10.56 8.89
C LEU A 80 -40.07 9.23 9.45
N ILE A 81 -40.72 8.09 9.17
CA ILE A 81 -40.24 6.76 9.59
C ILE A 81 -38.90 6.44 8.89
N LEU A 82 -38.82 6.62 7.57
CA LEU A 82 -37.60 6.38 6.81
C LEU A 82 -36.47 7.32 7.23
N GLY A 83 -36.78 8.59 7.49
CA GLY A 83 -35.82 9.56 8.01
C GLY A 83 -35.31 9.18 9.40
N ALA A 84 -36.19 8.71 10.29
CA ALA A 84 -35.82 8.23 11.63
C ALA A 84 -34.96 6.96 11.57
N VAL A 85 -35.25 6.02 10.67
CA VAL A 85 -34.45 4.81 10.44
C VAL A 85 -33.07 5.18 9.90
N ALA A 86 -33.00 6.03 8.87
CA ALA A 86 -31.72 6.47 8.31
C ALA A 86 -30.87 7.25 9.32
N GLY A 87 -31.49 8.12 10.13
CA GLY A 87 -30.84 8.87 11.20
C GLY A 87 -30.36 7.96 12.32
N GLY A 88 -31.16 6.97 12.72
CA GLY A 88 -30.79 5.96 13.71
C GLY A 88 -29.60 5.13 13.26
N LEU A 89 -29.59 4.64 12.00
CA LEU A 89 -28.45 3.94 11.42
C LEU A 89 -27.19 4.81 11.36
N ALA A 90 -27.33 6.10 11.02
CA ALA A 90 -26.23 7.05 10.99
C ALA A 90 -25.62 7.27 12.39
N LEU A 91 -26.46 7.33 13.45
CA LEU A 91 -26.01 7.46 14.81
C LEU A 91 -25.32 6.19 15.31
N LEU A 92 -25.85 5.01 15.01
CA LEU A 92 -25.24 3.72 15.31
C LEU A 92 -23.88 3.56 14.59
N ALA A 93 -23.82 3.93 13.30
CA ALA A 93 -22.57 3.92 12.53
C ALA A 93 -21.52 4.91 13.07
N ARG A 94 -21.95 5.99 13.70
CA ARG A 94 -21.06 6.98 14.34
C ARG A 94 -20.60 6.57 15.73
N ALA A 95 -21.43 5.76 16.41
CA ALA A 95 -21.12 5.22 17.75
C ALA A 95 -20.18 4.00 17.68
N GLN A 96 -20.01 3.37 16.50
CA GLN A 96 -18.97 2.37 16.32
C GLN A 96 -17.62 3.10 16.23
N PRO A 97 -16.63 2.72 17.07
CA PRO A 97 -15.30 3.31 17.00
C PRO A 97 -14.77 3.11 15.57
N ARG A 98 -14.33 4.21 14.95
CA ARG A 98 -13.64 4.15 13.67
C ARG A 98 -12.44 3.24 13.83
N ASP A 99 -12.26 2.30 12.91
CA ASP A 99 -11.16 1.32 12.86
C ASP A 99 -9.74 1.95 12.76
N GLY A 100 -9.57 3.16 13.26
CA GLY A 100 -8.28 3.81 13.47
C GLY A 100 -7.60 3.42 14.78
N GLU A 101 -8.31 2.72 15.69
CA GLU A 101 -7.80 2.38 17.04
C GLU A 101 -7.93 0.90 17.40
N ARG A 102 -8.20 0.03 16.43
CA ARG A 102 -8.07 -1.43 16.64
C ARG A 102 -6.68 -1.92 16.29
N ASP A 103 -5.69 -1.20 16.75
CA ASP A 103 -4.29 -1.60 16.61
C ASP A 103 -3.94 -2.62 17.69
N ALA A 104 -3.41 -3.74 17.23
CA ALA A 104 -2.82 -4.83 17.99
C ALA A 104 -3.78 -5.67 18.85
N VAL A 105 -4.45 -6.62 18.23
CA VAL A 105 -5.16 -7.70 18.93
C VAL A 105 -4.33 -8.97 18.85
N ILE A 106 -3.91 -9.50 19.99
CA ILE A 106 -3.50 -10.90 20.09
C ILE A 106 -4.77 -11.75 19.98
N ALA A 107 -5.05 -12.23 18.80
CA ALA A 107 -6.17 -13.15 18.58
C ALA A 107 -5.77 -14.55 19.08
N THR A 108 -6.26 -14.93 20.26
CA THR A 108 -6.20 -16.31 20.73
C THR A 108 -7.34 -17.06 20.06
N SER A 109 -7.08 -17.66 18.90
CA SER A 109 -8.03 -18.56 18.23
C SER A 109 -8.07 -19.89 18.96
N ALA A 110 -9.26 -20.34 19.37
CA ALA A 110 -9.50 -21.74 19.71
C ALA A 110 -9.26 -22.63 18.48
N PRO A 111 -8.83 -23.90 18.63
CA PRO A 111 -8.40 -24.75 17.54
C PRO A 111 -9.61 -25.30 16.79
N THR A 112 -10.22 -24.54 15.91
CA THR A 112 -11.14 -25.01 14.84
C THR A 112 -11.80 -23.81 14.14
N ALA A 113 -11.01 -22.93 13.55
CA ALA A 113 -11.52 -22.00 12.56
C ALA A 113 -10.49 -21.95 11.43
N GLU A 114 -10.95 -22.17 10.19
CA GLU A 114 -10.16 -21.96 8.99
C GLU A 114 -9.42 -20.61 9.08
N PRO A 115 -8.19 -20.52 8.55
CA PRO A 115 -7.41 -19.29 8.64
C PRO A 115 -8.21 -18.18 7.94
N ARG A 116 -8.84 -17.28 8.73
CA ARG A 116 -9.29 -15.99 8.21
C ARG A 116 -8.10 -15.46 7.44
N ARG A 117 -8.27 -15.20 6.15
CA ARG A 117 -7.29 -14.45 5.36
C ARG A 117 -6.89 -13.26 6.20
N ALA A 118 -5.68 -13.29 6.73
CA ALA A 118 -5.18 -12.23 7.58
C ALA A 118 -5.01 -10.99 6.68
N ASP A 119 -5.96 -10.05 6.78
CA ASP A 119 -5.90 -8.79 6.07
C ASP A 119 -4.82 -7.93 6.73
N GLY A 120 -3.56 -8.13 6.36
CA GLY A 120 -2.47 -7.34 6.90
C GLY A 120 -1.16 -8.10 7.10
N VAL A 121 -0.40 -7.64 8.07
CA VAL A 121 0.88 -8.21 8.49
C VAL A 121 0.68 -9.00 9.78
N THR A 122 1.05 -10.26 9.78
CA THR A 122 0.87 -11.16 10.92
C THR A 122 2.20 -11.78 11.32
N VAL A 123 2.50 -11.77 12.61
CA VAL A 123 3.61 -12.53 13.20
C VAL A 123 3.01 -13.77 13.86
N ALA A 124 3.19 -14.93 13.25
CA ALA A 124 2.73 -16.20 13.81
C ALA A 124 3.82 -16.78 14.74
N ILE A 125 3.42 -17.16 15.94
CA ILE A 125 4.30 -17.71 16.97
C ILE A 125 3.68 -18.93 17.64
N ALA A 126 4.51 -19.81 18.18
CA ALA A 126 4.03 -20.97 18.90
C ALA A 126 3.12 -20.57 20.08
N PRO A 127 2.03 -21.34 20.38
CA PRO A 127 1.07 -21.00 21.42
C PRO A 127 1.68 -20.81 22.80
N ARG A 128 2.74 -21.56 23.14
CA ARG A 128 3.47 -21.41 24.40
C ARG A 128 4.19 -20.06 24.51
N VAL A 129 4.76 -19.58 23.40
CA VAL A 129 5.42 -18.27 23.31
C VAL A 129 4.36 -17.18 23.43
N ALA A 130 3.25 -17.29 22.70
CA ALA A 130 2.14 -16.35 22.75
C ALA A 130 1.56 -16.20 24.16
N ALA A 131 1.43 -17.28 24.90
CA ALA A 131 0.93 -17.26 26.28
C ALA A 131 1.85 -16.55 27.28
N GLY A 132 3.15 -16.47 26.96
CA GLY A 132 4.14 -15.78 27.80
C GLY A 132 4.31 -14.29 27.52
N LEU A 133 3.74 -13.78 26.42
CA LEU A 133 3.84 -12.38 26.05
C LEU A 133 2.75 -11.52 26.71
N ASP A 134 3.15 -10.38 27.23
CA ASP A 134 2.21 -9.34 27.67
C ASP A 134 1.53 -8.70 26.44
N ARG A 135 0.20 -8.70 26.44
CA ARG A 135 -0.61 -8.22 25.31
C ARG A 135 -0.46 -6.73 25.07
N ALA A 136 -0.46 -5.94 26.15
CA ALA A 136 -0.39 -4.49 26.04
C ALA A 136 1.00 -4.04 25.57
N ALA A 137 2.06 -4.62 26.13
CA ALA A 137 3.43 -4.39 25.70
C ALA A 137 3.64 -4.80 24.22
N THR A 138 3.14 -5.98 23.81
CA THR A 138 3.23 -6.43 22.43
C THR A 138 2.49 -5.48 21.47
N ALA A 139 1.31 -5.01 21.85
CA ALA A 139 0.55 -4.03 21.08
C ALA A 139 1.33 -2.72 20.89
N ALA A 140 1.94 -2.21 21.97
CA ALA A 140 2.75 -0.99 21.92
C ALA A 140 3.96 -1.14 20.99
N VAL A 141 4.68 -2.26 21.09
CA VAL A 141 5.84 -2.56 20.20
C VAL A 141 5.41 -2.63 18.73
N LEU A 142 4.32 -3.32 18.41
CA LEU A 142 3.81 -3.39 17.04
C LEU A 142 3.42 -2.00 16.51
N ALA A 143 2.77 -1.18 17.33
CA ALA A 143 2.42 0.19 16.96
C ALA A 143 3.66 1.05 16.72
N GLU A 144 4.69 0.93 17.55
CA GLU A 144 5.96 1.64 17.39
C GLU A 144 6.69 1.22 16.09
N VAL A 145 6.82 -0.08 15.83
CA VAL A 145 7.43 -0.60 14.60
C VAL A 145 6.67 -0.10 13.37
N ARG A 146 5.34 -0.14 13.40
CA ARG A 146 4.48 0.37 12.33
C ARG A 146 4.71 1.86 12.09
N ALA A 147 4.68 2.67 13.16
CA ALA A 147 4.88 4.12 13.07
C ALA A 147 6.29 4.45 12.57
N GLY A 148 7.31 3.76 13.06
CA GLY A 148 8.71 3.94 12.64
C GLY A 148 8.93 3.63 11.15
N LEU A 149 8.31 2.57 10.63
CA LEU A 149 8.40 2.22 9.20
C LEU A 149 7.64 3.24 8.34
N ALA A 150 6.43 3.63 8.75
CA ALA A 150 5.65 4.66 8.07
C ALA A 150 6.38 6.01 8.06
N ALA A 151 6.95 6.42 9.19
CA ALA A 151 7.74 7.66 9.29
C ALA A 151 9.02 7.63 8.46
N ARG A 152 9.63 6.48 8.25
CA ARG A 152 10.86 6.35 7.46
C ARG A 152 10.61 6.34 5.96
N LEU A 153 9.60 5.63 5.51
CA LEU A 153 9.37 5.36 4.08
C LEU A 153 8.14 6.05 3.50
N GLY A 154 7.26 6.62 4.33
CA GLY A 154 5.99 7.20 3.86
C GLY A 154 4.98 6.16 3.38
N VAL A 155 5.19 4.88 3.73
CA VAL A 155 4.32 3.77 3.33
C VAL A 155 3.17 3.64 4.33
N ARG A 156 1.96 3.40 3.84
CA ARG A 156 0.84 2.97 4.70
C ARG A 156 1.05 1.53 5.11
N VAL A 157 1.56 1.34 6.33
CA VAL A 157 1.73 0.02 6.92
C VAL A 157 0.37 -0.45 7.46
N PRO A 158 -0.14 -1.61 7.02
CA PRO A 158 -1.37 -2.18 7.57
C PRO A 158 -1.22 -2.52 9.05
N THR A 159 -2.33 -2.94 9.67
CA THR A 159 -2.31 -3.41 11.06
C THR A 159 -1.35 -4.58 11.21
N LEU A 160 -0.51 -4.50 12.25
CA LEU A 160 0.37 -5.60 12.66
C LEU A 160 -0.34 -6.40 13.75
N SER A 161 -0.30 -7.72 13.66
CA SER A 161 -0.90 -8.60 14.66
C SER A 161 0.02 -9.76 15.00
N VAL A 162 -0.08 -10.25 16.22
CA VAL A 162 0.57 -11.50 16.65
C VAL A 162 -0.49 -12.58 16.80
N VAL A 163 -0.27 -13.74 16.20
CA VAL A 163 -1.21 -14.87 16.23
C VAL A 163 -0.51 -16.12 16.75
N ALA A 164 -1.19 -16.84 17.63
CA ALA A 164 -0.73 -18.16 18.08
C ALA A 164 -1.03 -19.19 16.97
N ASP A 165 0.00 -19.88 16.50
CA ASP A 165 -0.09 -20.91 15.48
C ASP A 165 0.67 -22.16 15.91
N ALA A 166 -0.03 -23.28 16.00
CA ALA A 166 0.54 -24.55 16.45
C ALA A 166 1.54 -25.16 15.43
N ALA A 167 1.49 -24.70 14.17
CA ALA A 167 2.41 -25.16 13.14
C ALA A 167 3.80 -24.52 13.25
N VAL A 168 3.93 -23.41 13.99
CA VAL A 168 5.20 -22.69 14.16
C VAL A 168 6.01 -23.33 15.29
N ALA A 169 7.29 -23.61 15.03
CA ALA A 169 8.21 -24.15 16.02
C ALA A 169 8.45 -23.17 17.17
N GLY A 170 8.65 -23.68 18.40
CA GLY A 170 8.76 -22.82 19.60
C GLY A 170 9.99 -21.93 19.67
N GLY A 171 10.95 -22.10 18.77
CA GLY A 171 12.17 -21.27 18.68
C GLY A 171 12.13 -20.17 17.63
N GLU A 172 11.06 -20.09 16.84
CA GLU A 172 10.93 -19.21 15.69
C GLU A 172 9.59 -18.46 15.71
N ALA A 173 9.55 -17.36 15.00
CA ALA A 173 8.34 -16.61 14.67
C ALA A 173 8.29 -16.41 13.16
N GLU A 174 7.12 -16.57 12.59
CA GLU A 174 6.91 -16.49 11.14
C GLU A 174 6.25 -15.17 10.79
N LEU A 175 6.92 -14.36 9.97
CA LEU A 175 6.35 -13.13 9.43
C LEU A 175 5.54 -13.44 8.18
N ARG A 176 4.25 -13.15 8.22
CA ARG A 176 3.32 -13.35 7.11
C ARG A 176 2.79 -12.02 6.60
N LEU A 177 2.89 -11.80 5.30
CA LEU A 177 2.21 -10.73 4.60
C LEU A 177 1.02 -11.32 3.82
N TRP A 178 -0.18 -10.82 4.11
CA TRP A 178 -1.42 -11.26 3.43
C TRP A 178 -1.63 -12.80 3.47
N GLY A 179 -1.18 -13.43 4.55
CA GLY A 179 -1.25 -14.88 4.74
C GLY A 179 -0.09 -15.68 4.10
N THR A 180 0.84 -15.03 3.43
CA THR A 180 2.03 -15.67 2.85
C THR A 180 3.26 -15.39 3.71
N THR A 181 4.03 -16.44 4.03
CA THR A 181 5.29 -16.33 4.79
C THR A 181 6.34 -15.62 3.95
N VAL A 182 6.91 -14.58 4.50
CA VAL A 182 7.97 -13.78 3.84
C VAL A 182 9.29 -13.86 4.56
N ASP A 183 9.30 -14.15 5.87
CA ASP A 183 10.50 -14.21 6.65
C ASP A 183 10.32 -15.03 7.93
N TRP A 184 11.43 -15.46 8.52
CA TRP A 184 11.49 -16.14 9.81
C TRP A 184 12.28 -15.30 10.79
N LEU A 185 11.73 -15.07 11.98
CA LEU A 185 12.29 -14.28 13.04
C LEU A 185 12.61 -15.17 14.25
N PRO A 186 13.55 -14.79 15.10
CA PRO A 186 13.72 -15.49 16.39
C PRO A 186 12.46 -15.35 17.24
N ALA A 187 12.08 -16.42 17.92
CA ALA A 187 10.94 -16.39 18.84
C ALA A 187 11.18 -15.38 19.98
N PRO A 188 10.25 -14.45 20.22
CA PRO A 188 10.41 -13.47 21.28
C PRO A 188 10.24 -14.12 22.66
N ARG A 189 11.03 -13.70 23.63
CA ARG A 189 10.83 -14.01 25.05
C ARG A 189 10.04 -12.91 25.75
N LEU A 190 10.29 -11.67 25.38
CA LEU A 190 9.56 -10.46 25.79
C LEU A 190 9.02 -9.73 24.55
N ALA A 191 8.06 -8.86 24.74
CA ALA A 191 7.49 -8.06 23.64
C ALA A 191 8.56 -7.26 22.88
N ASP A 192 9.50 -6.66 23.61
CA ASP A 192 10.56 -5.81 23.05
C ASP A 192 11.53 -6.59 22.12
N ASP A 193 11.66 -7.91 22.32
CA ASP A 193 12.50 -8.75 21.45
C ASP A 193 11.96 -8.78 19.99
N LEU A 194 10.69 -8.46 19.78
CA LEU A 194 10.10 -8.37 18.43
C LEU A 194 10.49 -7.09 17.67
N ALA A 195 10.80 -6.00 18.35
CA ALA A 195 10.93 -4.68 17.75
C ALA A 195 11.97 -4.65 16.61
N ALA A 196 13.22 -4.97 16.91
CA ALA A 196 14.33 -4.87 15.95
C ALA A 196 14.26 -5.91 14.82
N PRO A 197 14.02 -7.23 15.09
CA PRO A 197 13.88 -8.22 14.03
C PRO A 197 12.70 -7.90 13.09
N LEU A 198 11.55 -7.54 13.64
CA LEU A 198 10.35 -7.21 12.86
C LEU A 198 10.54 -5.95 12.02
N ALA A 199 11.11 -4.88 12.58
CA ALA A 199 11.42 -3.66 11.85
C ALA A 199 12.39 -3.94 10.68
N THR A 200 13.40 -4.80 10.90
CA THR A 200 14.37 -5.17 9.88
C THR A 200 13.74 -6.00 8.78
N ALA A 201 12.93 -6.99 9.12
CA ALA A 201 12.24 -7.85 8.16
C ALA A 201 11.23 -7.05 7.32
N LEU A 202 10.39 -6.22 7.97
CA LEU A 202 9.43 -5.36 7.28
C LEU A 202 10.11 -4.32 6.38
N ALA A 203 11.30 -3.84 6.74
CA ALA A 203 12.04 -2.93 5.89
C ALA A 203 12.53 -3.58 4.59
N ARG A 204 12.83 -4.89 4.61
CA ARG A 204 13.25 -5.65 3.42
C ARG A 204 12.10 -5.91 2.45
N CYS A 205 10.89 -6.08 2.96
CA CYS A 205 9.68 -6.32 2.16
C CYS A 205 8.72 -5.12 2.14
N ALA A 206 9.23 -3.92 2.42
CA ALA A 206 8.40 -2.71 2.52
C ALA A 206 7.68 -2.35 1.21
N ASP A 207 8.24 -2.70 0.07
CA ASP A 207 7.63 -2.53 -1.25
C ASP A 207 6.36 -3.40 -1.42
N GLU A 208 6.30 -4.57 -0.79
CA GLU A 208 5.11 -5.42 -0.81
C GLU A 208 3.94 -4.83 -0.01
N LEU A 209 4.23 -3.91 0.93
CA LEU A 209 3.21 -3.17 1.67
C LEU A 209 2.53 -2.10 0.81
N VAL A 210 3.17 -1.65 -0.28
CA VAL A 210 2.60 -0.69 -1.22
C VAL A 210 1.62 -1.38 -2.14
N ARG A 211 0.33 -1.22 -1.89
CA ARG A 211 -0.77 -1.83 -2.68
C ARG A 211 -1.63 -0.77 -3.36
N ALA A 212 -2.22 -1.14 -4.50
CA ALA A 212 -3.04 -0.22 -5.29
C ALA A 212 -4.17 0.44 -4.48
N GLY A 213 -4.84 -0.31 -3.58
CA GLY A 213 -5.85 0.25 -2.69
C GLY A 213 -5.31 1.30 -1.73
N GLY A 214 -4.10 1.09 -1.18
CA GLY A 214 -3.42 2.07 -0.32
C GLY A 214 -2.98 3.31 -1.11
N VAL A 215 -2.51 3.12 -2.34
CA VAL A 215 -2.14 4.23 -3.24
C VAL A 215 -3.38 5.04 -3.62
N GLN A 216 -4.49 4.38 -3.98
CA GLN A 216 -5.75 5.07 -4.27
C GLN A 216 -6.22 5.90 -3.08
N ALA A 217 -6.24 5.31 -1.88
CA ALA A 217 -6.63 6.03 -0.68
C ALA A 217 -5.70 7.24 -0.38
N ALA A 218 -4.40 7.12 -0.67
CA ALA A 218 -3.46 8.24 -0.54
C ALA A 218 -3.72 9.34 -1.59
N LEU A 219 -4.10 8.97 -2.83
CA LEU A 219 -4.51 9.94 -3.85
C LEU A 219 -5.80 10.67 -3.46
N ASP A 220 -6.77 9.96 -2.87
CA ASP A 220 -8.05 10.53 -2.44
C ASP A 220 -7.89 11.51 -1.24
N GLU A 221 -6.82 11.35 -0.45
CA GLU A 221 -6.49 12.25 0.66
C GLU A 221 -5.76 13.53 0.21
N LEU A 222 -5.25 13.56 -1.02
CA LEU A 222 -4.68 14.76 -1.58
C LEU A 222 -5.75 15.84 -1.70
N GLY A 223 -5.44 17.03 -1.15
CA GLY A 223 -6.38 18.13 -1.09
C GLY A 223 -6.86 18.60 -2.47
N PRO A 224 -7.93 19.40 -2.52
CA PRO A 224 -8.54 19.87 -3.77
C PRO A 224 -7.57 20.63 -4.68
N GLY A 225 -6.51 21.25 -4.12
CA GLY A 225 -5.45 21.90 -4.89
C GLY A 225 -4.61 20.95 -5.74
N GLN A 226 -4.54 19.68 -5.38
CA GLN A 226 -3.79 18.64 -6.12
C GLN A 226 -4.68 17.76 -7.00
N ALA A 227 -5.99 17.90 -6.91
CA ALA A 227 -6.93 17.09 -7.68
C ALA A 227 -6.77 17.23 -9.21
N ALA A 228 -6.33 18.40 -9.69
CA ALA A 228 -6.03 18.60 -11.09
C ALA A 228 -4.79 17.80 -11.52
N LEU A 229 -3.73 17.84 -10.71
CA LEU A 229 -2.49 17.09 -10.92
C LEU A 229 -2.75 15.58 -10.93
N VAL A 230 -3.58 15.06 -10.01
CA VAL A 230 -3.97 13.65 -10.00
C VAL A 230 -4.62 13.26 -11.33
N ARG A 231 -5.58 14.04 -11.83
CA ARG A 231 -6.27 13.77 -13.10
C ARG A 231 -5.35 13.88 -14.32
N ASP A 232 -4.33 14.72 -14.26
CA ASP A 232 -3.36 14.87 -15.35
C ASP A 232 -2.36 13.71 -15.38
N VAL A 233 -2.06 13.11 -14.24
CA VAL A 233 -1.11 11.98 -14.15
C VAL A 233 -1.83 10.63 -14.22
N VAL A 234 -2.94 10.45 -13.50
CA VAL A 234 -3.66 9.17 -13.43
C VAL A 234 -5.01 9.30 -14.15
N PRO A 235 -5.27 8.52 -15.19
CA PRO A 235 -4.44 7.46 -15.80
C PRO A 235 -3.56 7.92 -16.99
N ARG A 236 -3.48 9.22 -17.31
CA ARG A 236 -2.92 9.72 -18.58
C ARG A 236 -1.43 9.45 -18.76
N VAL A 237 -0.63 9.63 -17.72
CA VAL A 237 0.82 9.37 -17.73
C VAL A 237 1.10 7.96 -17.22
N ALA A 238 0.49 7.60 -16.09
CA ALA A 238 0.61 6.29 -15.46
C ALA A 238 -0.76 5.80 -14.97
N SER A 239 -1.12 4.55 -15.28
CA SER A 239 -2.27 3.92 -14.63
C SER A 239 -2.01 3.75 -13.13
N LEU A 240 -3.05 3.51 -12.32
CA LEU A 240 -2.90 3.22 -10.90
C LEU A 240 -1.94 2.04 -10.65
N ALA A 241 -1.97 1.01 -11.50
CA ALA A 241 -1.06 -0.12 -11.42
C ALA A 241 0.40 0.29 -11.67
N VAL A 242 0.65 1.07 -12.72
CA VAL A 242 2.00 1.59 -13.04
C VAL A 242 2.49 2.52 -11.93
N LEU A 243 1.65 3.43 -11.41
CA LEU A 243 2.00 4.30 -10.29
C LEU A 243 2.35 3.47 -9.05
N THR A 244 1.58 2.43 -8.74
CA THR A 244 1.87 1.51 -7.64
C THR A 244 3.24 0.86 -7.80
N ASP A 245 3.58 0.41 -9.01
CA ASP A 245 4.89 -0.19 -9.28
C ASP A 245 6.05 0.84 -9.22
N VAL A 246 5.82 2.08 -9.63
CA VAL A 246 6.79 3.18 -9.43
C VAL A 246 7.07 3.36 -7.95
N LEU A 247 6.03 3.48 -7.13
CA LEU A 247 6.16 3.66 -5.68
C LEU A 247 6.86 2.46 -5.01
N ARG A 248 6.52 1.23 -5.42
CA ARG A 248 7.22 0.02 -4.95
C ARG A 248 8.71 0.06 -5.22
N ARG A 249 9.11 0.46 -6.44
CA ARG A 249 10.53 0.58 -6.81
C ARG A 249 11.26 1.63 -5.97
N LEU A 250 10.64 2.78 -5.73
CA LEU A 250 11.20 3.80 -4.85
C LEU A 250 11.41 3.28 -3.43
N VAL A 251 10.39 2.64 -2.85
CA VAL A 251 10.43 2.09 -1.49
C VAL A 251 11.46 0.97 -1.37
N ARG A 252 11.55 0.06 -2.36
CA ARG A 252 12.53 -1.01 -2.42
C ARG A 252 13.96 -0.50 -2.36
N GLU A 253 14.21 0.67 -2.93
CA GLU A 253 15.51 1.33 -2.88
C GLU A 253 15.64 2.31 -1.68
N GLY A 254 14.72 2.25 -0.72
CA GLY A 254 14.75 3.04 0.50
C GLY A 254 14.40 4.53 0.31
N VAL A 255 13.87 4.91 -0.86
CA VAL A 255 13.42 6.28 -1.12
C VAL A 255 12.04 6.49 -0.50
N ALA A 256 11.95 7.48 0.38
CA ALA A 256 10.69 7.80 1.04
C ALA A 256 9.67 8.43 0.07
N ILE A 257 8.42 7.99 0.20
CA ILE A 257 7.29 8.45 -0.64
C ILE A 257 6.29 9.31 0.15
N HIS A 258 6.75 10.05 1.16
CA HIS A 258 5.90 10.92 1.98
C HIS A 258 5.19 11.98 1.15
N ASP A 259 5.90 12.56 0.19
CA ASP A 259 5.38 13.60 -0.67
C ASP A 259 4.91 13.00 -2.00
N LEU A 260 3.69 12.44 -1.97
CA LEU A 260 3.05 11.91 -3.18
C LEU A 260 2.80 13.03 -4.21
N GLY A 261 2.61 14.27 -3.77
CA GLY A 261 2.48 15.44 -4.63
C GLY A 261 3.73 15.63 -5.48
N ALA A 262 4.92 15.65 -4.86
CA ALA A 262 6.19 15.75 -5.59
C ALA A 262 6.43 14.57 -6.56
N VAL A 263 5.99 13.37 -6.21
CA VAL A 263 6.03 12.21 -7.12
C VAL A 263 5.14 12.45 -8.34
N LEU A 264 3.92 12.94 -8.13
CA LEU A 264 2.99 13.25 -9.22
C LEU A 264 3.50 14.40 -10.11
N GLU A 265 4.07 15.45 -9.52
CA GLU A 265 4.71 16.54 -10.28
C GLU A 265 5.87 16.04 -11.15
N ALA A 266 6.70 15.16 -10.60
CA ALA A 266 7.77 14.53 -11.36
C ALA A 266 7.24 13.72 -12.54
N LEU A 267 6.15 12.96 -12.34
CA LEU A 267 5.49 12.18 -13.39
C LEU A 267 4.79 13.05 -14.43
N ALA A 268 4.15 14.14 -14.02
CA ALA A 268 3.51 15.10 -14.93
C ALA A 268 4.50 15.71 -15.93
N ALA A 269 5.76 15.84 -15.52
CA ALA A 269 6.84 16.36 -16.36
C ALA A 269 7.52 15.28 -17.22
N ALA A 270 6.95 14.07 -17.32
CA ALA A 270 7.46 13.02 -18.20
C ALA A 270 7.37 13.45 -19.69
N PRO A 271 8.39 13.17 -20.51
CA PRO A 271 8.37 13.52 -21.93
C PRO A 271 7.17 12.87 -22.64
N THR A 272 6.51 13.65 -23.51
CA THR A 272 5.47 13.12 -24.37
C THR A 272 6.09 12.19 -25.43
N GLY A 273 5.59 10.93 -25.49
CA GLY A 273 6.09 9.93 -26.44
C GLY A 273 7.26 9.07 -25.94
N GLY A 274 7.75 9.28 -24.71
CA GLY A 274 8.76 8.41 -24.09
C GLY A 274 8.16 7.13 -23.52
N PRO A 275 9.03 6.15 -23.17
CA PRO A 275 8.61 4.94 -22.47
C PRO A 275 7.90 5.27 -21.14
N ARG A 276 6.78 4.61 -20.89
CA ARG A 276 5.96 4.80 -19.68
C ARG A 276 5.92 3.55 -18.79
N ASP A 277 6.94 2.71 -18.91
CA ASP A 277 7.11 1.60 -17.98
C ASP A 277 7.51 2.10 -16.58
N ALA A 278 7.14 1.33 -15.55
CA ALA A 278 7.33 1.72 -14.17
C ALA A 278 8.81 1.93 -13.79
N ALA A 279 9.74 1.21 -14.45
CA ALA A 279 11.17 1.36 -14.17
C ALA A 279 11.68 2.72 -14.67
N THR A 280 11.33 3.09 -15.90
CA THR A 280 11.73 4.38 -16.49
C THR A 280 11.10 5.56 -15.72
N LEU A 281 9.82 5.43 -15.33
CA LEU A 281 9.15 6.46 -14.53
C LEU A 281 9.74 6.58 -13.11
N ALA A 282 10.15 5.48 -12.49
CA ALA A 282 10.82 5.51 -11.19
C ALA A 282 12.16 6.25 -11.27
N GLU A 283 12.97 6.05 -12.33
CA GLU A 283 14.21 6.80 -12.54
C GLU A 283 13.94 8.30 -12.72
N LEU A 284 12.90 8.66 -13.47
CA LEU A 284 12.49 10.05 -13.63
C LEU A 284 12.14 10.69 -12.30
N VAL A 285 11.34 10.00 -11.47
CA VAL A 285 10.96 10.47 -10.12
C VAL A 285 12.20 10.63 -9.25
N ARG A 286 13.10 9.63 -9.21
CA ARG A 286 14.35 9.69 -8.44
C ARG A 286 15.18 10.92 -8.79
N GLY A 287 15.38 11.18 -10.08
CA GLY A 287 16.16 12.34 -10.53
C GLY A 287 15.52 13.68 -10.17
N ARG A 288 14.20 13.73 -9.98
CA ARG A 288 13.48 14.96 -9.58
C ARG A 288 13.25 15.09 -8.09
N THR A 289 13.27 13.99 -7.35
CA THR A 289 13.11 13.93 -5.89
C THR A 289 14.45 13.74 -5.17
N GLY A 290 15.52 14.31 -5.66
CA GLY A 290 16.88 14.12 -5.16
C GLY A 290 17.05 14.41 -3.65
N ARG A 291 16.20 15.26 -3.05
CA ARG A 291 16.17 15.45 -1.59
C ARG A 291 15.76 14.19 -0.84
N ALA A 292 14.76 13.45 -1.34
CA ALA A 292 14.30 12.22 -0.73
C ALA A 292 15.36 11.12 -0.84
N VAL A 293 16.00 10.99 -2.02
CA VAL A 293 17.13 10.08 -2.24
C VAL A 293 18.30 10.41 -1.31
N THR A 294 18.67 11.70 -1.23
CA THR A 294 19.79 12.16 -0.41
C THR A 294 19.53 11.99 1.09
N ALA A 295 18.31 12.27 1.55
CA ALA A 295 17.95 12.16 2.97
C ALA A 295 18.13 10.71 3.49
N ALA A 296 17.87 9.73 2.64
CA ALA A 296 18.07 8.31 2.97
C ALA A 296 19.56 7.94 3.07
N LEU A 297 20.42 8.53 2.24
CA LEU A 297 21.83 8.11 2.06
C LEU A 297 22.84 9.05 2.73
N ALA A 298 22.51 10.32 2.84
CA ALA A 298 23.40 11.37 3.35
C ALA A 298 22.67 12.32 4.33
N PRO A 299 22.14 11.84 5.48
CA PRO A 299 21.30 12.62 6.39
C PRO A 299 21.99 13.88 6.96
N ARG A 300 23.31 13.97 6.86
CA ARG A 300 24.11 15.13 7.29
C ARG A 300 24.72 15.90 6.12
N GLY A 301 24.24 15.69 4.91
CA GLY A 301 24.77 16.32 3.69
C GLY A 301 26.16 15.82 3.26
N LYS A 302 26.66 14.74 3.86
CA LYS A 302 27.91 14.08 3.50
C LYS A 302 27.63 12.65 3.05
N LEU A 303 28.11 12.30 1.87
CA LEU A 303 27.94 10.99 1.26
C LEU A 303 29.32 10.35 1.05
N ASP A 304 29.58 9.29 1.79
CA ASP A 304 30.73 8.42 1.52
C ASP A 304 30.32 7.43 0.42
N ALA A 305 30.96 7.49 -0.73
CA ALA A 305 30.62 6.68 -1.87
C ALA A 305 31.85 6.04 -2.52
N TRP A 306 31.69 4.85 -3.08
CA TRP A 306 32.63 4.23 -3.99
C TRP A 306 32.29 4.58 -5.42
N THR A 307 33.30 4.75 -6.25
CA THR A 307 33.14 4.82 -7.70
C THR A 307 33.29 3.42 -8.29
N ILE A 308 32.81 3.23 -9.50
CA ILE A 308 32.98 1.97 -10.23
C ILE A 308 33.94 2.16 -11.39
N ASP A 309 34.66 1.11 -11.74
CA ASP A 309 35.54 1.15 -12.90
C ASP A 309 34.73 1.32 -14.18
N PRO A 310 35.16 2.21 -15.10
CA PRO A 310 34.51 2.40 -16.38
C PRO A 310 34.32 1.12 -17.20
N MET A 311 35.18 0.13 -17.08
CA MET A 311 35.02 -1.16 -17.73
C MET A 311 33.79 -1.92 -17.23
N ILE A 312 33.48 -1.84 -15.94
CA ILE A 312 32.27 -2.44 -15.37
C ILE A 312 31.03 -1.70 -15.88
N GLU A 313 31.05 -0.36 -15.90
CA GLU A 313 29.95 0.42 -16.48
C GLU A 313 29.69 0.05 -17.93
N GLU A 314 30.76 -0.09 -18.73
CA GLU A 314 30.65 -0.44 -20.15
C GLU A 314 30.16 -1.86 -20.35
N ALA A 315 30.60 -2.81 -19.54
CA ALA A 315 30.10 -4.18 -19.56
C ALA A 315 28.59 -4.24 -19.27
N VAL A 316 28.13 -3.51 -18.24
CA VAL A 316 26.70 -3.42 -17.92
C VAL A 316 25.93 -2.69 -19.03
N ARG A 317 26.46 -1.59 -19.56
CA ARG A 317 25.82 -0.81 -20.65
C ARG A 317 25.68 -1.64 -21.92
N GLY A 318 26.71 -2.38 -22.29
CA GLY A 318 26.70 -3.28 -23.45
C GLY A 318 25.75 -4.47 -23.32
N ALA A 319 25.38 -4.82 -22.09
CA ALA A 319 24.45 -5.90 -21.80
C ALA A 319 22.98 -5.44 -21.68
N ILE A 320 22.70 -4.13 -21.84
CA ILE A 320 21.32 -3.61 -21.78
C ILE A 320 20.59 -3.97 -23.07
N LEU A 321 19.51 -4.72 -22.95
CA LEU A 321 18.64 -5.11 -24.04
C LEU A 321 17.29 -4.43 -23.90
N ALA A 322 16.87 -3.70 -24.95
CA ALA A 322 15.52 -3.17 -25.04
C ALA A 322 14.51 -4.30 -25.25
N ARG A 323 13.42 -4.31 -24.51
CA ARG A 323 12.28 -5.23 -24.67
C ARG A 323 10.95 -4.48 -24.57
N ASP A 324 9.89 -5.10 -25.07
CA ASP A 324 8.53 -4.64 -24.82
C ASP A 324 8.27 -4.64 -23.30
N GLY A 325 8.01 -3.44 -22.75
CA GLY A 325 7.82 -3.25 -21.29
C GLY A 325 9.04 -2.77 -20.51
N GLY A 326 10.16 -2.44 -21.18
CA GLY A 326 11.34 -1.84 -20.57
C GLY A 326 12.66 -2.48 -20.97
N ALA A 327 13.77 -1.92 -20.50
CA ALA A 327 15.10 -2.48 -20.73
C ALA A 327 15.52 -3.40 -19.59
N ILE A 328 16.13 -4.52 -19.93
CA ILE A 328 16.71 -5.49 -18.99
C ILE A 328 18.21 -5.58 -19.19
N VAL A 329 18.93 -6.02 -18.16
CA VAL A 329 20.34 -6.36 -18.29
C VAL A 329 20.51 -7.86 -18.50
N ALA A 330 21.27 -8.24 -19.53
CA ALA A 330 21.53 -9.63 -19.88
C ALA A 330 23.05 -9.90 -19.85
N LEU A 331 23.62 -9.78 -18.65
CA LEU A 331 25.03 -10.11 -18.43
C LEU A 331 25.24 -11.64 -18.44
N PRO A 332 26.37 -12.12 -18.98
CA PRO A 332 26.81 -13.48 -18.74
C PRO A 332 26.92 -13.75 -17.22
N PRO A 333 26.52 -14.95 -16.74
CA PRO A 333 26.47 -15.23 -15.29
C PRO A 333 27.81 -15.15 -14.57
N ASP A 334 28.91 -15.40 -15.26
CA ASP A 334 30.26 -15.26 -14.76
C ASP A 334 30.63 -13.78 -14.53
N ILE A 335 30.39 -12.92 -15.52
CA ILE A 335 30.61 -11.47 -15.39
C ILE A 335 29.74 -10.88 -14.28
N GLY A 336 28.48 -11.31 -14.18
CA GLY A 336 27.60 -10.87 -13.10
C GLY A 336 28.15 -11.23 -11.72
N ARG A 337 28.65 -12.45 -11.55
CA ARG A 337 29.30 -12.91 -10.28
C ARG A 337 30.59 -12.16 -9.97
N ASP A 338 31.39 -11.88 -10.98
CA ASP A 338 32.65 -11.13 -10.81
C ASP A 338 32.37 -9.70 -10.36
N ILE A 339 31.35 -9.03 -10.93
CA ILE A 339 30.91 -7.69 -10.51
C ILE A 339 30.43 -7.72 -9.04
N VAL A 340 29.55 -8.66 -8.68
CA VAL A 340 29.04 -8.81 -7.32
C VAL A 340 30.17 -9.09 -6.34
N GLY A 341 31.13 -9.97 -6.71
CA GLY A 341 32.30 -10.28 -5.92
C GLY A 341 33.22 -9.08 -5.69
N ALA A 342 33.46 -8.29 -6.75
CA ALA A 342 34.26 -7.07 -6.67
C ALA A 342 33.60 -6.01 -5.77
N VAL A 343 32.29 -5.82 -5.90
CA VAL A 343 31.52 -4.91 -5.02
C VAL A 343 31.57 -5.39 -3.57
N ARG A 344 31.34 -6.67 -3.31
CA ARG A 344 31.39 -7.22 -1.95
C ARG A 344 32.74 -7.02 -1.31
N LYS A 345 33.82 -7.21 -2.07
CA LYS A 345 35.20 -7.04 -1.59
C LYS A 345 35.52 -5.57 -1.27
N ALA A 346 35.11 -4.64 -2.10
CA ALA A 346 35.42 -3.22 -1.96
C ALA A 346 34.48 -2.48 -0.99
N VAL A 347 33.17 -2.72 -1.10
CA VAL A 347 32.10 -1.98 -0.41
C VAL A 347 31.58 -2.73 0.82
N GLY A 348 31.59 -4.07 0.77
CA GLY A 348 30.94 -4.93 1.75
C GLY A 348 29.44 -5.10 1.49
N ASP A 349 28.70 -5.47 2.54
CA ASP A 349 27.25 -5.72 2.45
C ASP A 349 26.39 -4.44 2.49
N ARG A 350 27.00 -3.31 2.85
CA ARG A 350 26.33 -2.00 2.94
C ARG A 350 27.26 -0.89 2.49
N GLY A 351 26.76 0.01 1.67
CA GLY A 351 27.49 1.17 1.19
C GLY A 351 26.78 1.84 0.03
N VAL A 352 27.41 2.86 -0.54
CA VAL A 352 26.86 3.61 -1.67
C VAL A 352 27.84 3.60 -2.82
N ILE A 353 27.37 3.23 -4.00
CA ILE A 353 28.14 3.26 -5.25
C ILE A 353 27.60 4.36 -6.13
N LEU A 354 28.50 5.25 -6.60
CA LEU A 354 28.18 6.31 -7.53
C LEU A 354 28.53 5.87 -8.95
N VAL A 355 27.56 5.92 -9.84
CA VAL A 355 27.68 5.43 -11.23
C VAL A 355 26.98 6.36 -12.22
N ALA A 356 27.23 6.16 -13.52
CA ALA A 356 26.51 6.86 -14.57
C ALA A 356 25.00 6.56 -14.53
N GLY A 357 24.16 7.56 -14.84
CA GLY A 357 22.71 7.46 -14.70
C GLY A 357 22.06 6.41 -15.62
N ASP A 358 22.60 6.21 -16.79
CA ASP A 358 22.15 5.22 -17.78
C ASP A 358 22.39 3.76 -17.31
N VAL A 359 23.40 3.55 -16.47
CA VAL A 359 23.78 2.24 -15.95
C VAL A 359 23.18 1.94 -14.56
N ARG A 360 22.81 3.00 -13.81
CA ARG A 360 22.41 2.93 -12.41
C ARG A 360 21.41 1.82 -12.08
N ARG A 361 20.24 1.85 -12.72
CA ARG A 361 19.16 0.87 -12.45
C ARG A 361 19.56 -0.56 -12.80
N HIS A 362 20.36 -0.70 -13.85
CA HIS A 362 20.81 -1.98 -14.37
C HIS A 362 21.88 -2.61 -13.45
N LEU A 363 22.84 -1.83 -12.98
CA LEU A 363 23.79 -2.27 -11.96
C LEU A 363 23.06 -2.62 -10.67
N ARG A 364 22.07 -1.80 -10.23
CA ARG A 364 21.28 -2.12 -9.04
C ARG A 364 20.58 -3.47 -9.19
N SER A 365 20.00 -3.79 -10.34
CA SER A 365 19.33 -5.07 -10.56
C SER A 365 20.27 -6.27 -10.53
N VAL A 366 21.55 -6.09 -10.86
CA VAL A 366 22.58 -7.13 -10.75
C VAL A 366 23.01 -7.35 -9.29
N LEU A 367 23.12 -6.27 -8.51
CA LEU A 367 23.58 -6.33 -7.13
C LEU A 367 22.51 -6.74 -6.12
N GLU A 368 21.24 -6.36 -6.37
CA GLU A 368 20.15 -6.49 -5.41
C GLU A 368 19.93 -7.91 -4.84
N PRO A 369 20.01 -8.99 -5.64
CA PRO A 369 19.79 -10.34 -5.10
C PRO A 369 20.79 -10.77 -4.04
N GLU A 370 22.03 -10.33 -4.14
CA GLU A 370 23.11 -10.74 -3.24
C GLU A 370 23.57 -9.63 -2.28
N LEU A 371 23.42 -8.38 -2.68
CA LEU A 371 23.87 -7.19 -1.94
C LEU A 371 22.74 -6.16 -1.80
N PRO A 372 21.59 -6.53 -1.19
CA PRO A 372 20.44 -5.63 -1.08
C PRO A 372 20.74 -4.34 -0.30
N GLY A 373 21.73 -4.37 0.59
CA GLY A 373 22.16 -3.23 1.40
C GLY A 373 23.07 -2.22 0.69
N VAL A 374 23.52 -2.52 -0.54
CA VAL A 374 24.36 -1.61 -1.34
C VAL A 374 23.48 -0.72 -2.18
N ALA A 375 23.48 0.58 -1.90
CA ALA A 375 22.74 1.57 -2.70
C ALA A 375 23.54 1.96 -3.95
N VAL A 376 22.85 2.09 -5.08
CA VAL A 376 23.44 2.57 -6.33
C VAL A 376 22.78 3.90 -6.69
N VAL A 377 23.58 4.95 -6.90
CA VAL A 377 23.11 6.32 -7.08
C VAL A 377 23.80 6.97 -8.27
N ALA A 378 23.09 7.81 -8.98
CA ALA A 378 23.69 8.65 -10.01
C ALA A 378 23.90 10.09 -9.50
N PRO A 379 24.90 10.84 -10.01
CA PRO A 379 25.18 12.20 -9.56
C PRO A 379 23.98 13.15 -9.63
N HIS A 380 23.15 13.02 -10.67
CA HIS A 380 21.96 13.87 -10.87
C HIS A 380 20.78 13.56 -9.91
N GLU A 381 20.85 12.45 -9.17
CA GLU A 381 19.87 12.08 -8.13
C GLU A 381 20.19 12.70 -6.78
N LEU A 382 21.38 13.29 -6.63
CA LEU A 382 21.80 13.89 -5.37
C LEU A 382 21.29 15.36 -5.27
N ALA A 383 20.84 15.72 -4.08
CA ALA A 383 20.44 17.10 -3.83
C ALA A 383 21.64 18.05 -3.91
N ALA A 384 21.38 19.29 -4.31
CA ALA A 384 22.40 20.32 -4.32
C ALA A 384 23.02 20.55 -2.92
N GLY A 385 24.33 20.69 -2.87
CA GLY A 385 25.08 20.92 -1.62
C GLY A 385 25.53 19.65 -0.89
N VAL A 386 25.26 18.47 -1.42
CA VAL A 386 25.82 17.21 -0.87
C VAL A 386 27.29 17.12 -1.20
N VAL A 387 28.09 16.89 -0.15
CA VAL A 387 29.54 16.67 -0.29
C VAL A 387 29.79 15.17 -0.42
N VAL A 388 30.22 14.75 -1.62
CA VAL A 388 30.58 13.35 -1.89
C VAL A 388 32.07 13.14 -1.53
N THR A 389 32.31 12.17 -0.65
CA THR A 389 33.67 11.77 -0.27
C THR A 389 33.96 10.39 -0.91
N PRO A 390 34.88 10.30 -1.87
CA PRO A 390 35.24 9.03 -2.48
C PRO A 390 35.98 8.13 -1.46
N ARG A 391 35.50 6.92 -1.29
CA ARG A 391 36.12 5.90 -0.43
C ARG A 391 37.10 4.98 -1.18
N GLY A 392 36.93 4.88 -2.48
CA GLY A 392 37.73 4.05 -3.37
C GLY A 392 37.01 3.76 -4.68
N ARG A 393 37.60 2.86 -5.46
CA ARG A 393 37.04 2.39 -6.73
C ARG A 393 36.82 0.89 -6.66
N VAL A 394 35.69 0.43 -7.20
CA VAL A 394 35.42 -0.99 -7.42
C VAL A 394 36.01 -1.38 -8.76
N GLU A 395 36.93 -2.34 -8.76
CA GLU A 395 37.65 -2.84 -9.93
C GLU A 395 37.45 -4.35 -10.02
N LEU A 396 37.37 -4.88 -11.25
CA LEU A 396 37.46 -6.34 -11.47
C LEU A 396 38.86 -6.79 -11.21
N ALA A 397 39.01 -7.96 -10.56
CA ALA A 397 40.29 -8.54 -10.21
C ALA A 397 40.98 -9.16 -11.43
#